data_3c09c1ddfdff02b6035e70b75c8933ac
#
_entry.id   3c09c1ddfdff02b6035e70b75c8933ac
#
_cell.length_a   1.000
_cell.length_b   1.000
_cell.length_c   1.000
_cell.angle_alpha   90.00
_cell.angle_beta   90.00
_cell.angle_gamma   90.00
#
_symmetry.space_group_name_H-M   'P 1'
#
loop_
_entity.id
_entity.type
_entity.pdbx_description
1 polymer ?
#
loop_
_entity_poly.entity_id
_entity_poly.type
_entity_poly.pdbx_seq_one_letter_code
_entity_poly.pdbx_strand_id
1 'polypeptide(L)'
;MIKPLEKERRPISSTFESETRQPFDLSDDLKARVDALGLAETVQHAKEEGYGYIYDAAPMEFIEHLKEAIYRNAEGFEGPRGSNMLLTKDPIFAEAVLNPKLLTIVEILCGKGAMLSQLSSTIIPKRTDSPRKGGLHADQNWTPAPFPVHNQTITLCWACVDYTPEGGSTRVIPNSHLLRRHPTSEEVAEEAGVISTECPAGTIVFWNGSIWHGGGTRTIEGERVVLHTTFSRMAMRPIENYDFLGEEWLADKPYEMRVLLGREDFLNKDGTRANLDKVTQTMNWAKT
;
A
#
# COMPACT_ATOMS: atom_id res chain seq x y z
N MET A 1 -32.39 38.83 -31.39
CA MET A 1 -31.10 39.20 -30.79
C MET A 1 -31.12 38.71 -29.35
N ILE A 2 -30.43 37.60 -29.09
CA ILE A 2 -30.31 37.05 -27.74
C ILE A 2 -29.10 37.74 -27.11
N LYS A 3 -29.32 38.51 -26.03
CA LYS A 3 -28.22 39.11 -25.26
C LYS A 3 -27.31 38.01 -24.71
N PRO A 4 -26.00 38.14 -24.85
CA PRO A 4 -25.06 37.21 -24.17
C PRO A 4 -25.26 37.35 -22.68
N LEU A 5 -25.49 36.23 -21.99
CA LEU A 5 -25.36 36.14 -20.53
C LEU A 5 -23.88 36.46 -20.20
N GLU A 6 -23.62 37.64 -19.64
CA GLU A 6 -22.37 37.89 -18.92
C GLU A 6 -22.34 36.93 -17.74
N LYS A 7 -21.63 35.81 -17.93
CA LYS A 7 -21.23 34.97 -16.84
C LYS A 7 -20.20 35.76 -16.03
N GLU A 8 -20.63 36.32 -14.89
CA GLU A 8 -19.68 36.70 -13.85
C GLU A 8 -18.74 35.50 -13.66
N ARG A 9 -17.53 35.59 -14.15
CA ARG A 9 -16.45 34.67 -13.78
C ARG A 9 -16.19 34.92 -12.33
N ARG A 10 -16.75 34.07 -11.46
CA ARG A 10 -16.25 33.99 -10.09
C ARG A 10 -14.75 33.78 -10.21
N PRO A 11 -13.90 34.55 -9.51
CA PRO A 11 -12.48 34.29 -9.49
C PRO A 11 -12.30 32.84 -9.04
N ILE A 12 -11.59 32.03 -9.83
CA ILE A 12 -11.13 30.72 -9.42
C ILE A 12 -10.38 30.98 -8.14
N SER A 13 -10.90 30.45 -7.03
CA SER A 13 -10.33 30.74 -5.72
C SER A 13 -8.85 30.34 -5.74
N SER A 14 -8.03 31.09 -5.04
CA SER A 14 -6.58 30.84 -4.84
C SER A 14 -6.21 29.45 -4.28
N THR A 15 -7.19 28.63 -3.98
CA THR A 15 -7.01 27.21 -3.64
C THR A 15 -6.41 26.38 -4.77
N PHE A 16 -6.33 26.89 -6.00
CA PHE A 16 -5.61 26.29 -7.12
C PHE A 16 -4.19 26.84 -7.31
N GLU A 17 -3.76 27.82 -6.53
CA GLU A 17 -2.36 28.12 -6.46
C GLU A 17 -1.68 26.87 -5.89
N SER A 18 -1.04 26.16 -6.79
CA SER A 18 -0.29 24.95 -6.50
C SER A 18 0.87 25.30 -5.59
N GLU A 19 0.65 25.23 -4.30
CA GLU A 19 1.74 24.83 -3.43
C GLU A 19 2.16 23.46 -3.96
N THR A 20 3.31 23.40 -4.64
CA THR A 20 3.92 22.16 -5.06
C THR A 20 4.34 21.41 -3.80
N ARG A 21 3.41 20.68 -3.20
CA ARG A 21 3.72 19.83 -2.05
C ARG A 21 4.69 18.76 -2.50
N GLN A 22 5.73 18.59 -1.73
CA GLN A 22 6.66 17.50 -1.90
C GLN A 22 6.10 16.22 -1.25
N PRO A 23 6.55 15.04 -1.67
CA PRO A 23 6.26 13.82 -0.91
C PRO A 23 6.64 14.02 0.57
N PHE A 24 5.79 13.54 1.47
CA PHE A 24 5.91 13.69 2.93
C PHE A 24 5.71 15.13 3.49
N ASP A 25 5.19 16.07 2.71
CA ASP A 25 4.66 17.32 3.25
C ASP A 25 3.27 17.04 3.85
N LEU A 26 3.26 16.73 5.14
CA LEU A 26 2.06 16.30 5.85
C LEU A 26 1.17 17.49 6.24
N SER A 27 -0.15 17.31 6.16
CA SER A 27 -1.12 18.21 6.77
C SER A 27 -1.06 18.14 8.30
N ASP A 28 -1.59 19.13 9.00
CA ASP A 28 -1.51 19.18 10.46
C ASP A 28 -2.30 18.04 11.13
N ASP A 29 -3.44 17.63 10.55
CA ASP A 29 -4.21 16.48 11.02
C ASP A 29 -3.44 15.16 10.85
N LEU A 30 -2.70 15.02 9.76
CA LEU A 30 -1.91 13.83 9.50
C LEU A 30 -0.67 13.79 10.40
N LYS A 31 0.00 14.94 10.66
CA LYS A 31 1.08 15.02 11.65
C LYS A 31 0.61 14.60 13.04
N ALA A 32 -0.53 15.16 13.49
CA ALA A 32 -1.10 14.80 14.79
C ALA A 32 -1.40 13.29 14.90
N ARG A 33 -1.86 12.66 13.82
CA ARG A 33 -2.12 11.22 13.78
C ARG A 33 -0.83 10.40 13.77
N VAL A 34 0.19 10.82 13.05
CA VAL A 34 1.53 10.22 13.06
C VAL A 34 2.09 10.23 14.49
N ASP A 35 2.00 11.36 15.19
CA ASP A 35 2.49 11.48 16.56
C ASP A 35 1.67 10.60 17.53
N ALA A 36 0.35 10.63 17.43
CA ALA A 36 -0.53 9.83 18.29
C ALA A 36 -0.34 8.31 18.13
N LEU A 37 0.06 7.86 16.94
CA LEU A 37 0.31 6.45 16.62
C LEU A 37 1.78 6.02 16.78
N GLY A 38 2.67 6.95 17.18
CA GLY A 38 4.09 6.68 17.36
C GLY A 38 4.82 6.35 16.05
N LEU A 39 4.43 6.98 14.94
CA LEU A 39 4.95 6.68 13.59
C LEU A 39 6.02 7.67 13.11
N ALA A 40 6.46 8.62 13.92
CA ALA A 40 7.36 9.69 13.50
C ALA A 40 8.69 9.15 12.92
N GLU A 41 9.32 8.22 13.62
CA GLU A 41 10.57 7.58 13.16
C GLU A 41 10.36 6.74 11.91
N THR A 42 9.25 6.00 11.84
CA THR A 42 8.84 5.21 10.67
C THR A 42 8.69 6.10 9.43
N VAL A 43 8.01 7.23 9.58
CA VAL A 43 7.79 8.20 8.48
C VAL A 43 9.11 8.84 8.05
N GLN A 44 9.97 9.22 8.99
CA GLN A 44 11.28 9.78 8.68
C GLN A 44 12.16 8.77 7.93
N HIS A 45 12.24 7.53 8.39
CA HIS A 45 12.98 6.47 7.72
C HIS A 45 12.44 6.21 6.29
N ALA A 46 11.11 6.13 6.14
CA ALA A 46 10.50 5.94 4.82
C ALA A 46 10.76 7.11 3.86
N LYS A 47 10.83 8.33 4.37
CA LYS A 47 11.18 9.51 3.59
C LYS A 47 12.63 9.46 3.09
N GLU A 48 13.55 9.00 3.92
CA GLU A 48 14.97 8.94 3.62
C GLU A 48 15.31 7.75 2.72
N GLU A 49 14.81 6.56 3.06
CA GLU A 49 15.26 5.31 2.46
C GLU A 49 14.28 4.72 1.43
N GLY A 50 13.01 5.17 1.44
CA GLY A 50 11.95 4.71 0.53
C GLY A 50 11.22 3.44 0.98
N TYR A 51 11.58 2.88 2.14
CA TYR A 51 10.90 1.76 2.80
C TYR A 51 10.83 1.99 4.31
N GLY A 52 10.08 1.17 5.03
CA GLY A 52 9.98 1.33 6.48
C GLY A 52 9.33 0.16 7.20
N TYR A 53 9.22 0.31 8.51
CA TYR A 53 8.67 -0.69 9.41
C TYR A 53 7.62 -0.06 10.32
N ILE A 54 6.52 -0.75 10.52
CA ILE A 54 5.54 -0.44 11.56
C ILE A 54 5.67 -1.54 12.60
N TYR A 55 6.39 -1.25 13.66
CA TYR A 55 6.53 -2.16 14.79
C TYR A 55 5.26 -2.17 15.64
N ASP A 56 5.02 -3.28 16.33
CA ASP A 56 3.86 -3.45 17.21
C ASP A 56 2.55 -3.02 16.52
N ALA A 57 2.37 -3.49 15.28
CA ALA A 57 1.18 -3.15 14.49
C ALA A 57 -0.08 -3.79 15.05
N ALA A 58 0.04 -4.98 15.63
CA ALA A 58 -1.04 -5.71 16.29
C ALA A 58 -0.50 -6.67 17.37
N PRO A 59 -1.34 -7.13 18.32
CA PRO A 59 -0.96 -8.16 19.29
C PRO A 59 -0.55 -9.47 18.59
N MET A 60 0.35 -10.24 19.20
CA MET A 60 0.78 -11.52 18.64
C MET A 60 -0.35 -12.53 18.43
N GLU A 61 -1.40 -12.49 19.26
CA GLU A 61 -2.60 -13.29 19.05
C GLU A 61 -3.26 -13.01 17.69
N PHE A 62 -3.35 -11.74 17.29
CA PHE A 62 -3.82 -11.35 15.95
C PHE A 62 -2.93 -11.94 14.85
N ILE A 63 -1.61 -11.90 15.02
CA ILE A 63 -0.65 -12.43 14.04
C ILE A 63 -0.78 -13.94 13.88
N GLU A 64 -0.97 -14.68 14.97
CA GLU A 64 -1.21 -16.13 14.90
C GLU A 64 -2.53 -16.45 14.18
N HIS A 65 -3.62 -15.74 14.49
CA HIS A 65 -4.89 -15.91 13.79
C HIS A 65 -4.78 -15.54 12.31
N LEU A 66 -4.05 -14.46 11.98
CA LEU A 66 -3.77 -14.07 10.59
C LEU A 66 -3.00 -15.16 9.84
N LYS A 67 -1.96 -15.71 10.47
CA LYS A 67 -1.17 -16.81 9.92
C LYS A 67 -2.02 -18.05 9.66
N GLU A 68 -2.87 -18.44 10.63
CA GLU A 68 -3.80 -19.56 10.48
C GLU A 68 -4.81 -19.32 9.34
N ALA A 69 -5.36 -18.11 9.22
CA ALA A 69 -6.26 -17.75 8.12
C ALA A 69 -5.55 -17.85 6.76
N ILE A 70 -4.30 -17.43 6.67
CA ILE A 70 -3.48 -17.58 5.45
C ILE A 70 -3.33 -19.06 5.11
N TYR A 71 -2.97 -19.92 6.08
CA TYR A 71 -2.85 -21.36 5.84
C TYR A 71 -4.16 -21.98 5.38
N ARG A 72 -5.29 -21.70 6.04
CA ARG A 72 -6.61 -22.22 5.66
C ARG A 72 -6.97 -21.87 4.20
N ASN A 73 -6.61 -20.68 3.75
CA ASN A 73 -6.90 -20.23 2.38
C ASN A 73 -5.88 -20.70 1.33
N ALA A 74 -4.76 -21.26 1.75
CA ALA A 74 -3.74 -21.85 0.88
C ALA A 74 -3.75 -23.38 0.87
N GLU A 75 -4.75 -24.03 1.43
CA GLU A 75 -4.89 -25.48 1.45
C GLU A 75 -4.97 -26.07 0.03
N GLY A 76 -4.39 -27.23 -0.14
CA GLY A 76 -4.37 -27.95 -1.43
C GLY A 76 -3.24 -27.57 -2.38
N PHE A 77 -2.35 -26.65 -1.98
CA PHE A 77 -1.15 -26.30 -2.73
C PHE A 77 0.11 -26.87 -2.10
N GLU A 78 1.04 -27.32 -2.93
CA GLU A 78 2.38 -27.74 -2.50
C GLU A 78 3.45 -26.75 -2.97
N GLY A 79 4.56 -26.64 -2.24
CA GLY A 79 5.65 -25.72 -2.56
C GLY A 79 5.32 -24.24 -2.28
N PRO A 80 5.99 -23.29 -2.96
CA PRO A 80 5.64 -21.88 -2.89
C PRO A 80 4.20 -21.67 -3.36
N ARG A 81 3.37 -21.09 -2.50
CA ARG A 81 1.94 -20.93 -2.74
C ARG A 81 1.47 -19.54 -2.32
N GLY A 82 0.42 -19.08 -2.95
CA GLY A 82 -0.19 -17.79 -2.65
C GLY A 82 -1.69 -17.81 -2.93
N SER A 83 -2.39 -16.92 -2.31
CA SER A 83 -3.83 -16.72 -2.49
C SER A 83 -4.12 -15.25 -2.70
N ASN A 84 -5.10 -14.96 -3.53
CA ASN A 84 -5.56 -13.61 -3.86
C ASN A 84 -7.03 -13.43 -3.46
N MET A 85 -7.56 -12.23 -3.59
CA MET A 85 -8.95 -11.91 -3.30
C MET A 85 -9.34 -12.30 -1.87
N LEU A 86 -8.47 -11.98 -0.90
CA LEU A 86 -8.62 -12.49 0.47
C LEU A 86 -9.66 -11.73 1.30
N LEU A 87 -10.04 -10.52 0.92
CA LEU A 87 -10.86 -9.62 1.75
C LEU A 87 -12.14 -10.25 2.32
N THR A 88 -12.74 -11.18 1.59
CA THR A 88 -14.01 -11.82 1.99
C THR A 88 -13.84 -13.26 2.49
N LYS A 89 -12.61 -13.76 2.49
CA LYS A 89 -12.36 -15.18 2.81
C LYS A 89 -12.24 -15.44 4.31
N ASP A 90 -11.90 -14.40 5.08
CA ASP A 90 -11.86 -14.45 6.54
C ASP A 90 -11.96 -13.01 7.09
N PRO A 91 -12.72 -12.75 8.17
CA PRO A 91 -12.85 -11.42 8.76
C PRO A 91 -11.52 -10.76 9.13
N ILE A 92 -10.53 -11.53 9.53
CA ILE A 92 -9.21 -11.02 9.95
C ILE A 92 -8.48 -10.28 8.82
N PHE A 93 -8.75 -10.63 7.56
CA PHE A 93 -8.17 -9.93 6.43
C PHE A 93 -8.72 -8.50 6.29
N ALA A 94 -10.02 -8.31 6.58
CA ALA A 94 -10.60 -6.98 6.65
C ALA A 94 -10.03 -6.16 7.82
N GLU A 95 -9.81 -6.79 8.98
CA GLU A 95 -9.19 -6.15 10.13
C GLU A 95 -7.73 -5.75 9.83
N ALA A 96 -6.98 -6.61 9.15
CA ALA A 96 -5.60 -6.33 8.76
C ALA A 96 -5.47 -5.08 7.87
N VAL A 97 -6.36 -4.90 6.88
CA VAL A 97 -6.32 -3.71 5.99
C VAL A 97 -6.85 -2.45 6.66
N LEU A 98 -7.64 -2.57 7.72
CA LEU A 98 -8.19 -1.46 8.49
C LEU A 98 -7.29 -1.01 9.64
N ASN A 99 -6.11 -1.60 9.80
CA ASN A 99 -5.19 -1.20 10.86
C ASN A 99 -4.85 0.30 10.79
N PRO A 100 -5.02 1.08 11.85
CA PRO A 100 -4.88 2.54 11.81
C PRO A 100 -3.45 3.00 11.52
N LYS A 101 -2.42 2.29 11.99
CA LYS A 101 -1.03 2.60 11.67
C LYS A 101 -0.76 2.38 10.18
N LEU A 102 -1.24 1.26 9.63
CA LEU A 102 -1.15 0.93 8.21
C LEU A 102 -1.83 1.99 7.35
N LEU A 103 -3.10 2.33 7.64
CA LEU A 103 -3.87 3.31 6.88
C LEU A 103 -3.24 4.72 6.93
N THR A 104 -2.59 5.07 8.03
CA THR A 104 -1.85 6.34 8.12
C THR A 104 -0.67 6.38 7.14
N ILE A 105 0.12 5.32 7.05
CA ILE A 105 1.21 5.22 6.07
C ILE A 105 0.67 5.20 4.64
N VAL A 106 -0.44 4.50 4.40
CA VAL A 106 -1.12 4.51 3.08
C VAL A 106 -1.52 5.93 2.69
N GLU A 107 -2.11 6.69 3.59
CA GLU A 107 -2.51 8.08 3.32
C GLU A 107 -1.29 8.99 3.05
N ILE A 108 -0.19 8.82 3.78
CA ILE A 108 1.05 9.58 3.55
C ILE A 108 1.59 9.32 2.14
N LEU A 109 1.61 8.07 1.69
CA LEU A 109 2.26 7.69 0.43
C LEU A 109 1.31 7.74 -0.78
N CYS A 110 0.04 7.41 -0.61
CA CYS A 110 -0.94 7.36 -1.71
C CYS A 110 -2.02 8.44 -1.65
N GLY A 111 -2.04 9.26 -0.58
CA GLY A 111 -3.04 10.32 -0.37
C GLY A 111 -4.38 9.80 0.17
N LYS A 112 -5.22 10.73 0.62
CA LYS A 112 -6.60 10.44 1.03
C LYS A 112 -7.37 9.81 -0.13
N GLY A 113 -8.27 8.89 0.19
CA GLY A 113 -9.03 8.17 -0.83
C GLY A 113 -8.25 7.07 -1.53
N ALA A 114 -7.07 6.70 -1.03
CA ALA A 114 -6.35 5.53 -1.52
C ALA A 114 -7.24 4.28 -1.47
N MET A 115 -7.12 3.43 -2.48
CA MET A 115 -7.94 2.24 -2.62
C MET A 115 -7.11 0.98 -2.37
N LEU A 116 -7.75 -0.05 -1.81
CA LEU A 116 -7.18 -1.39 -1.74
C LEU A 116 -7.04 -1.93 -3.17
N SER A 117 -5.81 -2.12 -3.61
CA SER A 117 -5.50 -2.58 -4.96
C SER A 117 -5.41 -4.10 -5.04
N GLN A 118 -4.77 -4.71 -4.04
CA GLN A 118 -4.63 -6.17 -3.96
C GLN A 118 -4.49 -6.61 -2.50
N LEU A 119 -5.10 -7.73 -2.17
CA LEU A 119 -4.96 -8.40 -0.89
C LEU A 119 -4.62 -9.88 -1.12
N SER A 120 -3.34 -10.19 -0.96
CA SER A 120 -2.82 -11.51 -1.27
C SER A 120 -1.94 -12.05 -0.16
N SER A 121 -1.74 -13.34 -0.13
CA SER A 121 -0.80 -13.99 0.78
C SER A 121 0.24 -14.80 0.02
N THR A 122 1.37 -15.00 0.66
CA THR A 122 2.42 -15.88 0.15
C THR A 122 3.00 -16.74 1.27
N ILE A 123 3.15 -18.03 0.99
CA ILE A 123 3.82 -19.00 1.85
C ILE A 123 5.00 -19.56 1.08
N ILE A 124 6.21 -19.35 1.60
CA ILE A 124 7.46 -19.76 0.97
C ILE A 124 8.13 -20.81 1.85
N PRO A 125 8.16 -22.09 1.45
CA PRO A 125 8.89 -23.13 2.15
C PRO A 125 10.40 -22.98 1.95
N LYS A 126 11.16 -23.73 2.73
CA LYS A 126 12.59 -23.88 2.53
C LYS A 126 12.90 -24.37 1.13
N ARG A 127 13.90 -23.79 0.50
CA ARG A 127 14.45 -24.25 -0.77
C ARG A 127 15.72 -25.05 -0.55
N THR A 128 15.84 -26.11 -1.29
CA THR A 128 17.04 -26.98 -1.29
C THR A 128 17.98 -26.67 -2.44
N ASP A 129 17.49 -25.99 -3.47
CA ASP A 129 18.28 -25.51 -4.60
C ASP A 129 18.98 -24.18 -4.24
N SER A 130 20.02 -23.85 -5.01
CA SER A 130 20.79 -22.62 -4.79
C SER A 130 19.91 -21.38 -4.69
N PRO A 131 20.26 -20.44 -3.82
CA PRO A 131 19.53 -19.17 -3.72
C PRO A 131 19.44 -18.51 -5.10
N ARG A 132 18.21 -18.23 -5.55
CA ARG A 132 18.03 -17.44 -6.77
C ARG A 132 18.33 -15.99 -6.45
N LYS A 133 19.30 -15.43 -7.15
CA LYS A 133 19.41 -13.99 -7.30
C LYS A 133 18.39 -13.51 -8.33
N GLY A 134 18.05 -12.24 -8.27
CA GLY A 134 17.16 -11.62 -9.23
C GLY A 134 15.74 -11.40 -8.72
N GLY A 135 14.87 -10.99 -9.60
CA GLY A 135 13.49 -10.63 -9.26
C GLY A 135 13.34 -9.24 -8.67
N LEU A 136 14.42 -8.43 -8.65
CA LEU A 136 14.30 -7.02 -8.29
C LEU A 136 13.42 -6.28 -9.31
N HIS A 137 12.44 -5.55 -8.80
CA HIS A 137 11.49 -4.77 -9.58
C HIS A 137 10.97 -3.60 -8.75
N ALA A 138 10.30 -2.67 -9.41
CA ALA A 138 9.46 -1.68 -8.76
C ALA A 138 7.99 -2.03 -8.98
N ASP A 139 7.12 -1.76 -8.02
CA ASP A 139 5.68 -2.10 -8.11
C ASP A 139 4.90 -1.18 -9.07
N GLN A 140 5.50 -0.10 -9.53
CA GLN A 140 4.85 0.83 -10.47
C GLN A 140 4.84 0.32 -11.92
N ASN A 141 4.40 -0.93 -12.13
CA ASN A 141 4.45 -1.64 -13.41
C ASN A 141 3.61 -0.99 -14.52
N TRP A 142 2.60 -0.19 -14.16
CA TRP A 142 1.68 0.45 -15.12
C TRP A 142 2.00 1.92 -15.36
N THR A 143 3.06 2.43 -14.77
CA THR A 143 3.48 3.82 -14.92
C THR A 143 4.76 3.87 -15.75
N PRO A 144 4.78 4.55 -16.90
CA PRO A 144 6.01 4.69 -17.67
C PRO A 144 7.05 5.52 -16.90
N ALA A 145 8.34 5.21 -17.12
CA ALA A 145 9.41 6.03 -16.59
C ALA A 145 9.50 7.40 -17.34
N PRO A 146 9.91 8.48 -16.66
CA PRO A 146 10.25 8.53 -15.26
C PRO A 146 9.00 8.47 -14.37
N PHE A 147 9.01 7.62 -13.34
CA PHE A 147 7.89 7.53 -12.41
C PHE A 147 7.56 8.88 -11.77
N PRO A 148 6.30 9.18 -11.44
CA PRO A 148 5.94 10.39 -10.72
C PRO A 148 6.74 10.53 -9.42
N VAL A 149 7.02 11.77 -9.01
CA VAL A 149 7.69 12.05 -7.73
C VAL A 149 6.82 11.58 -6.57
N HIS A 150 5.51 11.82 -6.67
CA HIS A 150 4.55 11.29 -5.72
C HIS A 150 4.28 9.81 -6.00
N ASN A 151 4.38 9.00 -4.96
CA ASN A 151 4.13 7.57 -5.02
C ASN A 151 2.71 7.26 -5.53
N GLN A 152 2.56 6.25 -6.39
CA GLN A 152 1.27 5.86 -6.96
C GLN A 152 0.71 4.58 -6.31
N THR A 153 1.57 3.74 -5.79
CA THR A 153 1.21 2.48 -5.15
C THR A 153 2.12 2.19 -3.98
N ILE A 154 1.63 1.46 -3.00
CA ILE A 154 2.39 1.02 -1.83
C ILE A 154 2.02 -0.41 -1.51
N THR A 155 3.01 -1.22 -1.19
CA THR A 155 2.81 -2.56 -0.65
C THR A 155 3.28 -2.60 0.80
N LEU A 156 2.40 -3.10 1.68
CA LEU A 156 2.67 -3.31 3.09
C LEU A 156 2.51 -4.80 3.38
N CYS A 157 3.54 -5.38 3.98
CA CYS A 157 3.64 -6.82 4.25
C CYS A 157 3.54 -7.09 5.75
N TRP A 158 2.49 -7.78 6.18
CA TRP A 158 2.41 -8.31 7.53
C TRP A 158 3.35 -9.50 7.65
N ALA A 159 4.43 -9.36 8.40
CA ALA A 159 5.35 -10.44 8.69
C ALA A 159 4.72 -11.37 9.75
N CYS A 160 4.15 -12.51 9.31
CA CYS A 160 3.56 -13.49 10.22
C CYS A 160 4.60 -14.41 10.86
N VAL A 161 5.86 -14.26 10.50
CA VAL A 161 7.04 -14.92 11.09
C VAL A 161 8.19 -13.92 11.12
N ASP A 162 9.22 -14.21 11.90
CA ASP A 162 10.41 -13.37 11.89
C ASP A 162 11.02 -13.27 10.49
N TYR A 163 11.31 -12.04 10.07
CA TYR A 163 12.03 -11.75 8.85
C TYR A 163 13.53 -11.71 9.13
N THR A 164 14.26 -12.65 8.52
CA THR A 164 15.72 -12.72 8.53
C THR A 164 16.22 -12.99 7.11
N PRO A 165 17.49 -12.76 6.80
CA PRO A 165 18.06 -13.11 5.50
C PRO A 165 17.85 -14.58 5.15
N GLU A 166 18.13 -15.50 6.11
CA GLU A 166 17.97 -16.93 5.94
C GLU A 166 16.49 -17.34 5.89
N GLY A 167 15.63 -16.59 6.58
CA GLY A 167 14.16 -16.73 6.53
C GLY A 167 13.56 -16.32 5.20
N GLY A 168 14.35 -15.73 4.31
CA GLY A 168 13.93 -15.28 3.00
C GLY A 168 13.10 -14.00 3.03
N SER A 169 13.42 -13.06 3.92
CA SER A 169 12.75 -11.75 4.00
C SER A 169 12.78 -11.00 2.67
N THR A 170 11.94 -10.00 2.53
CA THR A 170 11.97 -9.12 1.37
C THR A 170 13.31 -8.40 1.29
N ARG A 171 13.86 -8.31 0.10
CA ARG A 171 15.09 -7.58 -0.18
C ARG A 171 14.73 -6.26 -0.83
N VAL A 172 15.43 -5.19 -0.44
CA VAL A 172 15.24 -3.85 -1.01
C VAL A 172 16.58 -3.22 -1.36
N ILE A 173 16.58 -2.28 -2.30
CA ILE A 173 17.72 -1.39 -2.51
C ILE A 173 17.30 0.00 -1.98
N PRO A 174 17.81 0.42 -0.82
CA PRO A 174 17.50 1.74 -0.25
C PRO A 174 17.76 2.86 -1.26
N ASN A 175 16.94 3.90 -1.24
CA ASN A 175 17.04 5.06 -2.14
C ASN A 175 16.81 4.80 -3.63
N SER A 176 16.58 3.56 -4.08
CA SER A 176 16.34 3.26 -5.49
C SER A 176 15.08 3.93 -6.05
N HIS A 177 14.12 4.30 -5.21
CA HIS A 177 12.93 5.07 -5.62
C HIS A 177 13.26 6.44 -6.23
N LEU A 178 14.42 7.02 -5.89
CA LEU A 178 14.89 8.30 -6.43
C LEU A 178 15.29 8.19 -7.92
N LEU A 179 15.57 6.97 -8.41
CA LEU A 179 15.86 6.72 -9.81
C LEU A 179 14.61 6.77 -10.70
N ARG A 180 13.42 6.63 -10.12
CA ARG A 180 12.11 6.80 -10.79
C ARG A 180 11.97 5.95 -12.05
N ARG A 181 12.47 4.72 -12.03
CA ARG A 181 12.41 3.74 -13.12
C ARG A 181 12.54 2.31 -12.57
N HIS A 182 12.29 1.35 -13.42
CA HIS A 182 12.65 -0.04 -13.13
C HIS A 182 14.18 -0.25 -13.17
N PRO A 183 14.69 -1.26 -12.45
CA PRO A 183 16.10 -1.65 -12.59
C PRO A 183 16.37 -2.19 -14.00
N THR A 184 17.59 -2.00 -14.50
CA THR A 184 18.07 -2.65 -15.73
C THR A 184 18.41 -4.12 -15.47
N SER A 185 18.62 -4.88 -16.53
CA SER A 185 19.05 -6.29 -16.40
C SER A 185 20.37 -6.45 -15.67
N GLU A 186 21.31 -5.51 -15.87
CA GLU A 186 22.59 -5.49 -15.19
C GLU A 186 22.42 -5.23 -13.70
N GLU A 187 21.62 -4.22 -13.32
CA GLU A 187 21.33 -3.90 -11.92
C GLU A 187 20.62 -5.04 -11.20
N VAL A 188 19.72 -5.76 -11.89
CA VAL A 188 19.08 -6.98 -11.36
C VAL A 188 20.10 -8.11 -11.17
N ALA A 189 21.08 -8.24 -12.05
CA ALA A 189 22.10 -9.29 -11.95
C ALA A 189 23.15 -8.98 -10.87
N GLU A 190 23.51 -7.71 -10.70
CA GLU A 190 24.52 -7.28 -9.73
C GLU A 190 23.97 -7.22 -8.31
N GLU A 191 22.72 -6.79 -8.14
CA GLU A 191 22.05 -6.55 -6.86
C GLU A 191 22.89 -5.66 -5.91
N ALA A 192 23.59 -4.67 -6.46
CA ALA A 192 24.46 -3.80 -5.69
C ALA A 192 23.67 -3.00 -4.65
N GLY A 193 24.11 -3.05 -3.38
CA GLY A 193 23.47 -2.34 -2.27
C GLY A 193 22.17 -2.96 -1.78
N VAL A 194 21.84 -4.17 -2.23
CA VAL A 194 20.65 -4.87 -1.72
C VAL A 194 20.82 -5.24 -0.25
N ILE A 195 19.77 -5.01 0.55
CA ILE A 195 19.68 -5.43 1.95
C ILE A 195 18.44 -6.29 2.16
N SER A 196 18.44 -7.12 3.19
CA SER A 196 17.25 -7.83 3.67
C SER A 196 16.49 -6.97 4.67
N THR A 197 15.17 -6.96 4.58
CA THR A 197 14.34 -6.31 5.61
C THR A 197 14.21 -7.26 6.80
N GLU A 198 14.83 -6.91 7.94
CA GLU A 198 14.86 -7.74 9.14
C GLU A 198 13.93 -7.17 10.19
N CYS A 199 13.05 -7.99 10.73
CA CYS A 199 12.12 -7.58 11.79
C CYS A 199 11.47 -8.78 12.47
N PRO A 200 10.99 -8.63 13.73
CA PRO A 200 10.20 -9.66 14.39
C PRO A 200 8.83 -9.85 13.73
N ALA A 201 8.24 -11.03 13.94
CA ALA A 201 6.85 -11.29 13.61
C ALA A 201 5.93 -10.21 14.22
N GLY A 202 4.85 -9.85 13.54
CA GLY A 202 3.94 -8.78 13.95
C GLY A 202 4.32 -7.38 13.46
N THR A 203 5.47 -7.26 12.78
CA THR A 203 5.84 -6.02 12.10
C THR A 203 5.18 -5.95 10.72
N ILE A 204 4.80 -4.76 10.30
CA ILE A 204 4.47 -4.49 8.90
C ILE A 204 5.69 -3.86 8.24
N VAL A 205 6.23 -4.51 7.24
CA VAL A 205 7.27 -3.94 6.37
C VAL A 205 6.61 -3.33 5.16
N PHE A 206 7.00 -2.12 4.77
CA PHE A 206 6.42 -1.47 3.60
C PHE A 206 7.47 -0.73 2.76
N TRP A 207 7.11 -0.46 1.52
CA TRP A 207 7.97 0.30 0.61
C TRP A 207 7.17 1.15 -0.37
N ASN A 208 7.78 2.26 -0.73
CA ASN A 208 7.34 3.08 -1.85
C ASN A 208 7.32 2.24 -3.14
N GLY A 209 6.27 2.32 -3.93
CA GLY A 209 6.13 1.52 -5.15
C GLY A 209 7.24 1.70 -6.19
N SER A 210 8.07 2.72 -6.06
CA SER A 210 9.26 2.93 -6.90
C SER A 210 10.53 2.27 -6.37
N ILE A 211 10.54 1.76 -5.14
CA ILE A 211 11.69 1.04 -4.56
C ILE A 211 11.93 -0.26 -5.34
N TRP A 212 13.19 -0.52 -5.62
CA TRP A 212 13.58 -1.82 -6.18
C TRP A 212 13.63 -2.84 -5.06
N HIS A 213 12.81 -3.85 -5.18
CA HIS A 213 12.68 -4.90 -4.18
C HIS A 213 12.44 -6.26 -4.82
N GLY A 214 12.56 -7.30 -4.01
CA GLY A 214 12.30 -8.67 -4.43
C GLY A 214 12.22 -9.63 -3.26
N GLY A 215 11.66 -10.82 -3.48
CA GLY A 215 11.62 -11.86 -2.45
C GLY A 215 13.01 -12.42 -2.15
N GLY A 216 13.29 -12.69 -0.88
CA GLY A 216 14.45 -13.48 -0.46
C GLY A 216 14.19 -14.99 -0.62
N THR A 217 15.26 -15.76 -0.65
CA THR A 217 15.21 -17.23 -0.64
C THR A 217 15.28 -17.74 0.79
N ARG A 218 14.30 -18.52 1.19
CA ARG A 218 14.33 -19.17 2.49
C ARG A 218 15.26 -20.39 2.47
N THR A 219 16.26 -20.41 3.33
CA THR A 219 17.27 -21.48 3.43
C THR A 219 17.16 -22.30 4.72
N ILE A 220 16.37 -21.82 5.70
CA ILE A 220 16.15 -22.48 6.98
C ILE A 220 14.80 -23.23 6.99
N GLU A 221 14.64 -24.14 7.94
CA GLU A 221 13.41 -24.93 8.11
C GLU A 221 12.18 -24.08 8.38
N GLY A 222 11.02 -24.63 8.07
CA GLY A 222 9.72 -23.98 8.19
C GLY A 222 9.38 -23.13 6.96
N GLU A 223 8.42 -22.23 7.10
CA GLU A 223 7.88 -21.42 6.02
C GLU A 223 7.88 -19.92 6.36
N ARG A 224 8.11 -19.07 5.36
CA ARG A 224 7.82 -17.64 5.47
C ARG A 224 6.37 -17.41 5.09
N VAL A 225 5.59 -16.85 6.01
CA VAL A 225 4.18 -16.54 5.83
C VAL A 225 3.99 -15.03 5.86
N VAL A 226 3.33 -14.48 4.86
CA VAL A 226 3.12 -13.04 4.72
C VAL A 226 1.77 -12.72 4.11
N LEU A 227 1.10 -11.70 4.62
CA LEU A 227 -0.02 -11.04 3.96
C LEU A 227 0.49 -9.77 3.28
N HIS A 228 0.26 -9.66 1.97
CA HIS A 228 0.54 -8.47 1.19
C HIS A 228 -0.73 -7.63 1.07
N THR A 229 -0.66 -6.39 1.51
CA THR A 229 -1.73 -5.40 1.36
C THR A 229 -1.21 -4.30 0.44
N THR A 230 -1.69 -4.28 -0.80
CA THR A 230 -1.28 -3.28 -1.78
C THR A 230 -2.37 -2.24 -1.95
N PHE A 231 -1.99 -0.97 -1.84
CA PHE A 231 -2.90 0.16 -2.04
C PHE A 231 -2.40 1.04 -3.18
N SER A 232 -3.32 1.75 -3.79
CA SER A 232 -3.00 2.69 -4.87
C SER A 232 -3.76 4.00 -4.69
N ARG A 233 -3.24 5.06 -5.33
CA ARG A 233 -3.99 6.33 -5.42
C ARG A 233 -5.36 6.10 -6.06
N MET A 234 -6.32 6.90 -5.65
CA MET A 234 -7.71 6.80 -6.12
C MET A 234 -7.89 6.88 -7.65
N ALA A 235 -6.94 7.45 -8.37
CA ALA A 235 -6.96 7.53 -9.83
C ALA A 235 -6.46 6.26 -10.53
N MET A 236 -5.92 5.30 -9.77
CA MET A 236 -5.40 4.04 -10.30
C MET A 236 -6.48 2.95 -10.18
N ARG A 237 -6.65 2.18 -11.24
CA ARG A 237 -7.55 1.02 -11.18
C ARG A 237 -6.95 -0.05 -10.26
N PRO A 238 -7.68 -0.55 -9.25
CA PRO A 238 -7.23 -1.67 -8.43
C PRO A 238 -6.95 -2.93 -9.28
N ILE A 239 -5.99 -3.73 -8.82
CA ILE A 239 -5.66 -5.03 -9.43
C ILE A 239 -6.80 -6.02 -9.20
N GLU A 240 -7.31 -6.08 -7.98
CA GLU A 240 -8.45 -6.91 -7.60
C GLU A 240 -9.76 -6.12 -7.72
N ASN A 241 -10.82 -6.81 -8.10
CA ASN A 241 -12.14 -6.22 -8.21
C ASN A 241 -13.07 -6.81 -7.15
N TYR A 242 -13.56 -5.94 -6.28
CA TYR A 242 -14.55 -6.25 -5.24
C TYR A 242 -15.93 -5.63 -5.54
N ASP A 243 -16.23 -5.29 -6.80
CA ASP A 243 -17.51 -4.67 -7.21
C ASP A 243 -18.73 -5.55 -6.96
N PHE A 244 -18.52 -6.85 -6.83
CA PHE A 244 -19.57 -7.82 -6.50
C PHE A 244 -20.08 -7.72 -5.05
N LEU A 245 -19.36 -7.01 -4.16
CA LEU A 245 -19.79 -6.81 -2.77
C LEU A 245 -20.94 -5.80 -2.73
N GLY A 246 -22.10 -6.24 -2.25
CA GLY A 246 -23.30 -5.41 -2.09
C GLY A 246 -23.24 -4.51 -0.84
N GLU A 247 -24.22 -3.60 -0.75
CA GLU A 247 -24.37 -2.68 0.39
C GLU A 247 -24.59 -3.43 1.71
N GLU A 248 -25.19 -4.62 1.69
CA GLU A 248 -25.37 -5.43 2.90
C GLU A 248 -24.04 -5.92 3.48
N TRP A 249 -23.04 -6.24 2.64
CA TRP A 249 -21.70 -6.58 3.12
C TRP A 249 -20.99 -5.38 3.74
N LEU A 250 -21.30 -4.18 3.25
CA LEU A 250 -20.70 -2.93 3.71
C LEU A 250 -21.42 -2.34 4.95
N ALA A 251 -22.61 -2.85 5.30
CA ALA A 251 -23.46 -2.24 6.32
C ALA A 251 -22.84 -2.24 7.71
N ASP A 252 -22.06 -3.24 8.05
CA ASP A 252 -21.35 -3.39 9.33
C ASP A 252 -19.88 -2.96 9.29
N LYS A 253 -19.40 -2.47 8.15
CA LYS A 253 -18.01 -2.06 7.96
C LYS A 253 -17.83 -0.57 8.22
N PRO A 254 -16.68 -0.14 8.76
CA PRO A 254 -16.40 1.27 8.95
C PRO A 254 -16.29 2.02 7.61
N TYR A 255 -16.40 3.34 7.69
CA TYR A 255 -16.34 4.23 6.53
C TYR A 255 -15.08 4.03 5.68
N GLU A 256 -13.96 3.77 6.33
CA GLU A 256 -12.67 3.52 5.68
C GLU A 256 -12.74 2.35 4.68
N MET A 257 -13.50 1.30 5.00
CA MET A 257 -13.69 0.18 4.06
C MET A 257 -14.42 0.62 2.79
N ARG A 258 -15.39 1.52 2.90
CA ARG A 258 -16.08 2.08 1.72
C ARG A 258 -15.14 2.89 0.85
N VAL A 259 -14.25 3.67 1.47
CA VAL A 259 -13.19 4.42 0.77
C VAL A 259 -12.24 3.46 0.06
N LEU A 260 -11.73 2.46 0.78
CA LEU A 260 -10.78 1.48 0.25
C LEU A 260 -11.32 0.70 -0.95
N LEU A 261 -12.62 0.49 -1.01
CA LEU A 261 -13.29 -0.20 -2.13
C LEU A 261 -13.81 0.75 -3.22
N GLY A 262 -13.48 2.04 -3.16
CA GLY A 262 -13.91 3.02 -4.14
C GLY A 262 -15.43 3.23 -4.17
N ARG A 263 -16.12 3.02 -3.03
CA ARG A 263 -17.59 3.16 -2.91
C ARG A 263 -18.03 4.57 -2.51
N GLU A 264 -17.08 5.47 -2.25
CA GLU A 264 -17.37 6.88 -2.04
C GLU A 264 -17.63 7.58 -3.37
N ASP A 265 -18.80 8.18 -3.47
CA ASP A 265 -19.22 8.92 -4.64
C ASP A 265 -19.03 10.42 -4.41
N PHE A 266 -18.11 11.02 -5.14
CA PHE A 266 -17.80 12.45 -5.07
C PHE A 266 -18.67 13.30 -5.99
N LEU A 267 -19.40 12.68 -6.94
CA LEU A 267 -20.13 13.39 -7.98
C LEU A 267 -21.66 13.25 -7.92
N ASN A 268 -22.20 12.46 -7.03
CA ASN A 268 -23.59 11.97 -6.94
C ASN A 268 -23.89 10.78 -7.85
N LYS A 269 -24.40 9.72 -7.24
CA LYS A 269 -24.76 8.47 -7.94
C LYS A 269 -25.91 8.62 -8.94
N ASP A 270 -26.76 9.63 -8.74
CA ASP A 270 -27.90 9.91 -9.64
C ASP A 270 -27.51 10.73 -10.87
N GLY A 271 -26.26 11.20 -10.94
CA GLY A 271 -25.74 11.94 -12.09
C GLY A 271 -26.33 13.34 -12.28
N THR A 272 -27.13 13.85 -11.35
CA THR A 272 -27.81 15.13 -11.53
C THR A 272 -26.94 16.34 -11.28
N ARG A 273 -26.13 16.33 -10.23
CA ARG A 273 -25.21 17.41 -9.86
C ARG A 273 -23.96 16.88 -9.18
N ALA A 274 -22.83 17.51 -9.46
CA ALA A 274 -21.62 17.29 -8.68
C ALA A 274 -21.83 17.71 -7.20
N ASN A 275 -21.41 16.87 -6.29
CA ASN A 275 -21.35 17.23 -4.87
C ASN A 275 -20.09 18.09 -4.65
N LEU A 276 -20.26 19.41 -4.68
CA LEU A 276 -19.14 20.35 -4.60
C LEU A 276 -18.36 20.24 -3.28
N ASP A 277 -19.02 19.89 -2.19
CA ASP A 277 -18.34 19.68 -0.89
C ASP A 277 -17.43 18.47 -0.96
N LYS A 278 -17.90 17.36 -1.52
CA LYS A 278 -17.07 16.16 -1.73
C LYS A 278 -15.96 16.40 -2.76
N VAL A 279 -16.22 17.10 -3.83
CA VAL A 279 -15.18 17.52 -4.78
C VAL A 279 -14.11 18.34 -4.09
N THR A 280 -14.48 19.30 -3.26
CA THR A 280 -13.54 20.13 -2.48
C THR A 280 -12.76 19.28 -1.48
N GLN A 281 -13.40 18.34 -0.78
CA GLN A 281 -12.71 17.40 0.09
C GLN A 281 -11.69 16.56 -0.67
N THR A 282 -12.07 16.02 -1.84
CA THR A 282 -11.17 15.23 -2.69
C THR A 282 -9.96 16.04 -3.13
N MET A 283 -10.16 17.30 -3.52
CA MET A 283 -9.07 18.21 -3.88
C MET A 283 -8.14 18.48 -2.69
N ASN A 284 -8.69 18.59 -1.48
CA ASN A 284 -7.91 18.72 -0.26
C ASN A 284 -7.14 17.43 0.06
N TRP A 285 -7.70 16.27 -0.23
CA TRP A 285 -7.02 14.98 -0.09
C TRP A 285 -5.81 14.86 -1.03
N ALA A 286 -5.91 15.40 -2.24
CA ALA A 286 -4.79 15.40 -3.18
C ALA A 286 -3.61 16.27 -2.71
N LYS A 287 -3.80 17.10 -1.69
CA LYS A 287 -2.76 17.95 -1.12
C LYS A 287 -1.96 17.27 0.00
N THR A 288 -2.34 16.07 0.43
CA THR A 288 -1.61 15.29 1.44
C THR A 288 -0.77 14.21 0.80
#